data_a9cd7a44fc7d5eb5b4b0252cabc26bf9
#
_entry.id   a9cd7a44fc7d5eb5b4b0252cabc26bf9
#
_cell.length_a   1.000
_cell.length_b   1.000
_cell.length_c   1.000
_cell.angle_alpha   90.00
_cell.angle_beta   90.00
_cell.angle_gamma   90.00
#
_symmetry.space_group_name_H-M   'P 1'
#
loop_
_entity.id
_entity.type
_entity.pdbx_description
1 polymer ?
#
loop_
_entity_poly.entity_id
_entity_poly.type
_entity_poly.pdbx_seq_one_letter_code
_entity_poly.pdbx_strand_id
1 'polypeptide(L)'
;MAEKAEAVGAVRAVGNWVNGEVVESTSDRYGDVFDSATGERCAQVVMSTEGDVDAAIAAAKAALPAWSRTPVLRRARVMFKLKELIERDRAEIAQLITQEHGKVLHDADGEIQRGLEVVEFACGIPHLIKGEFNDQVGTGVDSYSMRQPVGVCAGITPFNFPAMVPMWMFPLAIACGNTFILKPSEKDPSCSLKWAELLAEAGLPPGVFNVVQGDHVAVNTILNDERIGAVSFVGSTPVAEHVYSTASANGKRVQALGGAKNHLVVMPDADMDKAADALVGAGYGSAGERCMAISAVVTVGDSAEPLLEKLLPKIEALKVGTGMDNSNEMGPLITAEHRDKVRSYIDLGEEEGAKLVVDGRQHEITKSPGYFLGPTLFDHASQDMRVYQEEIFGPVLTMIRVDTFDDAIRVINEHEYGNGTSIFTRDGDAAREFANHIEVGMVGVNVPIPVPLAFHSFGGWKRSLFGDMSIYGMEGVRFYTRLKTVTSRWPTGIRSGADFSMPTM
;
A
#
# COMPACT_ATOMS: atom_id res chain seq x y z
N MET A 1 21.04 1.78 26.61
CA MET A 1 21.64 0.62 27.29
C MET A 1 20.58 -0.05 28.14
N ALA A 2 19.97 -1.08 27.63
CA ALA A 2 19.26 -2.08 28.41
C ALA A 2 19.38 -3.40 27.64
N GLU A 3 20.51 -4.08 27.84
CA GLU A 3 20.63 -5.51 27.65
C GLU A 3 19.63 -6.18 28.60
N LYS A 4 18.46 -6.56 28.10
CA LYS A 4 17.69 -7.61 28.76
C LYS A 4 18.04 -8.92 28.09
N ALA A 5 18.69 -9.77 28.88
CA ALA A 5 19.06 -11.13 28.56
C ALA A 5 17.95 -11.83 27.78
N GLU A 6 18.32 -12.35 26.62
CA GLU A 6 17.54 -13.36 25.89
C GLU A 6 17.45 -14.61 26.77
N ALA A 7 16.29 -14.79 27.38
CA ALA A 7 15.91 -16.09 27.89
C ALA A 7 15.61 -16.98 26.67
N VAL A 8 16.46 -17.95 26.42
CA VAL A 8 16.23 -19.02 25.42
C VAL A 8 14.86 -19.64 25.70
N GLY A 9 13.87 -19.35 24.83
CA GLY A 9 12.52 -19.91 24.91
C GLY A 9 11.36 -18.92 25.10
N ALA A 10 11.61 -17.60 25.30
CA ALA A 10 10.53 -16.62 25.42
C ALA A 10 10.16 -16.07 24.02
N VAL A 11 8.89 -16.27 23.64
CA VAL A 11 8.33 -15.67 22.42
C VAL A 11 8.34 -14.14 22.56
N ARG A 12 8.83 -13.42 21.55
CA ARG A 12 8.93 -11.96 21.54
C ARG A 12 7.51 -11.35 21.60
N ALA A 13 7.29 -10.42 22.53
CA ALA A 13 6.05 -9.67 22.64
C ALA A 13 6.09 -8.40 21.78
N VAL A 14 5.04 -8.16 20.98
CA VAL A 14 4.86 -6.96 20.16
C VAL A 14 3.71 -6.14 20.78
N GLY A 15 4.07 -5.01 21.39
CA GLY A 15 3.13 -4.11 22.07
C GLY A 15 2.77 -2.88 21.24
N ASN A 16 2.08 -1.93 21.89
CA ASN A 16 1.77 -0.63 21.33
C ASN A 16 2.91 0.37 21.54
N TRP A 17 3.02 1.36 20.67
CA TRP A 17 3.89 2.51 20.85
C TRP A 17 3.04 3.77 20.98
N VAL A 18 3.02 4.36 22.15
CA VAL A 18 2.20 5.54 22.44
C VAL A 18 3.03 6.60 23.12
N ASN A 19 2.92 7.84 22.65
CA ASN A 19 3.60 8.99 23.27
C ASN A 19 5.12 8.85 23.39
N GLY A 20 5.76 8.16 22.44
CA GLY A 20 7.22 8.05 22.33
C GLY A 20 7.83 6.82 23.04
N GLU A 21 7.03 5.90 23.54
CA GLU A 21 7.48 4.69 24.23
C GLU A 21 6.57 3.47 23.98
N VAL A 22 7.12 2.28 24.19
CA VAL A 22 6.35 1.05 24.21
C VAL A 22 5.51 1.03 25.49
N VAL A 23 4.20 0.83 25.34
CA VAL A 23 3.26 0.79 26.47
C VAL A 23 2.66 -0.61 26.65
N GLU A 24 2.42 -0.98 27.89
CA GLU A 24 1.66 -2.18 28.22
C GLU A 24 0.18 -1.96 27.85
N SER A 25 -0.41 -2.97 27.22
CA SER A 25 -1.84 -2.97 26.93
C SER A 25 -2.64 -3.51 28.11
N THR A 26 -3.88 -3.04 28.23
CA THR A 26 -4.86 -3.59 29.16
C THR A 26 -5.56 -4.86 28.66
N SER A 27 -5.21 -5.30 27.44
CA SER A 27 -5.81 -6.47 26.79
C SER A 27 -5.20 -7.77 27.32
N ASP A 28 -6.05 -8.77 27.50
CA ASP A 28 -5.67 -10.17 27.71
C ASP A 28 -5.65 -10.99 26.42
N ARG A 29 -5.97 -10.35 25.25
CA ARG A 29 -6.00 -10.99 23.93
C ARG A 29 -4.69 -10.77 23.21
N TYR A 30 -4.15 -11.85 22.64
CA TYR A 30 -2.93 -11.86 21.84
C TYR A 30 -3.17 -12.66 20.55
N GLY A 31 -2.49 -12.25 19.48
CA GLY A 31 -2.37 -13.01 18.23
C GLY A 31 -0.97 -13.61 18.11
N ASP A 32 -0.87 -14.79 17.53
CA ASP A 32 0.41 -15.39 17.22
C ASP A 32 0.95 -14.85 15.90
N VAL A 33 2.25 -14.57 15.88
CA VAL A 33 3.02 -14.19 14.69
C VAL A 33 3.93 -15.35 14.34
N PHE A 34 3.90 -15.76 13.08
CA PHE A 34 4.65 -16.92 12.61
C PHE A 34 5.80 -16.51 11.69
N ASP A 35 6.88 -17.27 11.76
CA ASP A 35 7.84 -17.33 10.65
C ASP A 35 7.20 -18.15 9.54
N SER A 36 6.82 -17.49 8.44
CA SER A 36 6.07 -18.12 7.36
C SER A 36 6.86 -19.22 6.64
N ALA A 37 8.20 -19.18 6.70
CA ALA A 37 9.05 -20.19 6.07
C ALA A 37 9.18 -21.48 6.89
N THR A 38 8.95 -21.41 8.20
CA THR A 38 9.05 -22.57 9.09
C THR A 38 7.69 -23.01 9.66
N GLY A 39 6.73 -22.08 9.71
CA GLY A 39 5.45 -22.28 10.39
C GLY A 39 5.58 -22.20 11.93
N GLU A 40 6.74 -21.86 12.45
CA GLU A 40 6.98 -21.70 13.89
C GLU A 40 6.55 -20.31 14.37
N ARG A 41 6.01 -20.25 15.59
CA ARG A 41 5.65 -18.98 16.21
C ARG A 41 6.90 -18.21 16.63
N CYS A 42 7.13 -17.03 16.04
CA CYS A 42 8.28 -16.16 16.33
C CYS A 42 7.96 -14.99 17.26
N ALA A 43 6.68 -14.56 17.32
CA ALA A 43 6.25 -13.49 18.21
C ALA A 43 4.78 -13.64 18.63
N GLN A 44 4.36 -12.82 19.60
CA GLN A 44 2.94 -12.59 19.92
C GLN A 44 2.67 -11.08 19.90
N VAL A 45 1.57 -10.70 19.25
CA VAL A 45 1.12 -9.32 19.15
C VAL A 45 -0.10 -9.08 20.02
N VAL A 46 -0.14 -7.98 20.73
CA VAL A 46 -1.32 -7.60 21.53
C VAL A 46 -2.48 -7.22 20.63
N MET A 47 -3.69 -7.66 20.99
CA MET A 47 -4.95 -7.22 20.37
C MET A 47 -5.56 -6.12 21.23
N SER A 48 -5.25 -4.87 20.88
CA SER A 48 -5.62 -3.68 21.67
C SER A 48 -7.10 -3.60 21.97
N THR A 49 -7.41 -3.10 23.16
CA THR A 49 -8.76 -2.71 23.56
C THR A 49 -9.14 -1.33 23.00
N GLU A 50 -10.39 -0.96 23.09
CA GLU A 50 -10.87 0.41 22.79
C GLU A 50 -10.11 1.44 23.63
N GLY A 51 -9.82 1.13 24.92
CA GLY A 51 -9.06 2.00 25.82
C GLY A 51 -7.60 2.24 25.39
N ASP A 52 -6.93 1.21 24.86
CA ASP A 52 -5.57 1.36 24.31
C ASP A 52 -5.55 2.30 23.10
N VAL A 53 -6.55 2.15 22.20
CA VAL A 53 -6.70 3.01 21.02
C VAL A 53 -7.04 4.44 21.44
N ASP A 54 -7.94 4.61 22.43
CA ASP A 54 -8.29 5.92 22.98
C ASP A 54 -7.07 6.65 23.54
N ALA A 55 -6.19 5.96 24.27
CA ALA A 55 -4.95 6.51 24.79
C ALA A 55 -4.01 7.02 23.67
N ALA A 56 -3.88 6.28 22.57
CA ALA A 56 -3.10 6.70 21.41
C ALA A 56 -3.72 7.92 20.70
N ILE A 57 -5.04 7.95 20.57
CA ILE A 57 -5.75 9.10 20.00
C ILE A 57 -5.60 10.34 20.89
N ALA A 58 -5.69 10.17 22.21
CA ALA A 58 -5.50 11.26 23.16
C ALA A 58 -4.07 11.84 23.09
N ALA A 59 -3.05 10.97 23.01
CA ALA A 59 -1.64 11.38 22.84
C ALA A 59 -1.45 12.15 21.52
N ALA A 60 -2.00 11.64 20.41
CA ALA A 60 -1.95 12.29 19.11
C ALA A 60 -2.64 13.67 19.14
N LYS A 61 -3.80 13.76 19.76
CA LYS A 61 -4.56 15.01 19.90
C LYS A 61 -3.81 16.04 20.76
N ALA A 62 -3.15 15.61 21.82
CA ALA A 62 -2.36 16.48 22.71
C ALA A 62 -1.11 17.03 21.99
N ALA A 63 -0.42 16.25 21.18
CA ALA A 63 0.76 16.64 20.43
C ALA A 63 0.46 17.59 19.25
N LEU A 64 -0.73 17.52 18.67
CA LEU A 64 -1.13 18.23 17.44
C LEU A 64 -0.93 19.74 17.49
N PRO A 65 -1.32 20.51 18.54
CA PRO A 65 -1.20 21.96 18.54
C PRO A 65 0.24 22.46 18.43
N ALA A 66 1.19 21.76 19.07
CA ALA A 66 2.62 22.12 19.01
C ALA A 66 3.20 21.72 17.64
N TRP A 67 2.93 20.49 17.18
CA TRP A 67 3.46 19.99 15.92
C TRP A 67 2.94 20.77 14.70
N SER A 68 1.66 21.06 14.64
CA SER A 68 1.05 21.81 13.53
C SER A 68 1.61 23.22 13.36
N ARG A 69 2.12 23.83 14.45
CA ARG A 69 2.77 25.16 14.46
C ARG A 69 4.28 25.08 14.25
N THR A 70 4.86 23.88 14.25
CA THR A 70 6.29 23.71 13.98
C THR A 70 6.60 24.18 12.56
N PRO A 71 7.60 25.06 12.36
CA PRO A 71 7.96 25.54 11.03
C PRO A 71 8.18 24.40 10.04
N VAL A 72 7.65 24.54 8.82
CA VAL A 72 7.67 23.47 7.81
C VAL A 72 9.08 22.92 7.54
N LEU A 73 10.10 23.79 7.54
CA LEU A 73 11.49 23.35 7.36
C LEU A 73 11.99 22.45 8.52
N ARG A 74 11.52 22.71 9.75
CA ARG A 74 11.88 21.83 10.89
C ARG A 74 11.21 20.46 10.75
N ARG A 75 9.97 20.40 10.27
CA ARG A 75 9.29 19.16 9.99
C ARG A 75 10.00 18.36 8.87
N ALA A 76 10.42 19.05 7.80
CA ALA A 76 11.19 18.46 6.72
C ALA A 76 12.52 17.84 7.22
N ARG A 77 13.20 18.51 8.19
CA ARG A 77 14.46 17.97 8.76
C ARG A 77 14.29 16.65 9.47
N VAL A 78 13.13 16.40 10.10
CA VAL A 78 12.81 15.08 10.66
C VAL A 78 12.74 14.04 9.55
N MET A 79 12.12 14.35 8.42
CA MET A 79 12.05 13.44 7.27
C MET A 79 13.44 13.17 6.65
N PHE A 80 14.31 14.17 6.53
CA PHE A 80 15.69 13.98 6.09
C PHE A 80 16.45 13.04 7.03
N LYS A 81 16.28 13.22 8.35
CA LYS A 81 16.96 12.35 9.32
C LYS A 81 16.37 10.93 9.30
N LEU A 82 15.06 10.80 9.19
CA LEU A 82 14.40 9.50 9.03
C LEU A 82 14.95 8.74 7.80
N LYS A 83 15.12 9.44 6.67
CA LYS A 83 15.73 8.85 5.46
C LYS A 83 17.09 8.23 5.77
N GLU A 84 18.00 8.98 6.39
CA GLU A 84 19.34 8.49 6.75
C GLU A 84 19.28 7.26 7.67
N LEU A 85 18.34 7.25 8.62
CA LEU A 85 18.18 6.16 9.57
C LEU A 85 17.62 4.89 8.93
N ILE A 86 16.67 5.04 8.01
CA ILE A 86 16.16 3.91 7.21
C ILE A 86 17.28 3.31 6.35
N GLU A 87 18.09 4.13 5.69
CA GLU A 87 19.25 3.67 4.91
C GLU A 87 20.27 2.94 5.79
N ARG A 88 20.53 3.45 7.00
CA ARG A 88 21.42 2.80 7.99
C ARG A 88 20.95 1.41 8.37
N ASP A 89 19.67 1.26 8.68
CA ASP A 89 19.09 0.03 9.24
C ASP A 89 18.43 -0.87 8.18
N ARG A 90 18.60 -0.54 6.90
CA ARG A 90 17.92 -1.18 5.76
C ARG A 90 18.01 -2.71 5.78
N ALA A 91 19.19 -3.25 6.03
CA ALA A 91 19.40 -4.71 6.05
C ALA A 91 18.67 -5.39 7.21
N GLU A 92 18.65 -4.77 8.40
CA GLU A 92 17.91 -5.25 9.57
C GLU A 92 16.40 -5.26 9.31
N ILE A 93 15.88 -4.17 8.72
CA ILE A 93 14.47 -4.04 8.37
C ILE A 93 14.08 -5.10 7.33
N ALA A 94 14.90 -5.34 6.31
CA ALA A 94 14.63 -6.37 5.31
C ALA A 94 14.58 -7.77 5.91
N GLN A 95 15.49 -8.10 6.84
CA GLN A 95 15.47 -9.37 7.57
C GLN A 95 14.21 -9.54 8.42
N LEU A 96 13.80 -8.48 9.13
CA LEU A 96 12.59 -8.47 9.94
C LEU A 96 11.32 -8.75 9.08
N ILE A 97 11.22 -8.10 7.93
CA ILE A 97 10.13 -8.32 6.97
C ILE A 97 10.15 -9.77 6.47
N THR A 98 11.31 -10.24 6.02
CA THR A 98 11.44 -11.60 5.48
C THR A 98 11.08 -12.66 6.52
N GLN A 99 11.46 -12.46 7.79
CA GLN A 99 11.16 -13.39 8.87
C GLN A 99 9.66 -13.53 9.13
N GLU A 100 8.92 -12.42 9.20
CA GLU A 100 7.48 -12.45 9.51
C GLU A 100 6.63 -12.72 8.27
N HIS A 101 6.92 -12.04 7.15
CA HIS A 101 6.15 -12.19 5.92
C HIS A 101 6.55 -13.42 5.10
N GLY A 102 7.84 -13.75 5.04
CA GLY A 102 8.36 -14.84 4.21
C GLY A 102 8.87 -14.44 2.83
N LYS A 103 8.60 -13.22 2.32
CA LYS A 103 9.14 -12.75 1.03
C LYS A 103 10.67 -12.79 1.02
N VAL A 104 11.26 -12.96 -0.16
CA VAL A 104 12.72 -12.99 -0.31
C VAL A 104 13.35 -11.65 0.07
N LEU A 105 14.58 -11.68 0.60
CA LEU A 105 15.31 -10.47 1.05
C LEU A 105 15.38 -9.39 -0.02
N HIS A 106 15.51 -9.76 -1.29
CA HIS A 106 15.54 -8.80 -2.39
C HIS A 106 14.21 -8.06 -2.56
N ASP A 107 13.08 -8.74 -2.39
CA ASP A 107 11.75 -8.11 -2.40
C ASP A 107 11.54 -7.20 -1.20
N ALA A 108 11.99 -7.63 -0.01
CA ALA A 108 11.94 -6.81 1.20
C ALA A 108 12.80 -5.54 1.07
N ASP A 109 13.99 -5.65 0.48
CA ASP A 109 14.85 -4.50 0.19
C ASP A 109 14.22 -3.55 -0.84
N GLY A 110 13.60 -4.11 -1.90
CA GLY A 110 12.87 -3.35 -2.92
C GLY A 110 11.66 -2.61 -2.35
N GLU A 111 10.93 -3.23 -1.43
CA GLU A 111 9.80 -2.62 -0.71
C GLU A 111 10.26 -1.41 0.13
N ILE A 112 11.37 -1.55 0.87
CA ILE A 112 11.94 -0.45 1.66
C ILE A 112 12.33 0.71 0.74
N GLN A 113 12.95 0.43 -0.41
CA GLN A 113 13.32 1.44 -1.40
C GLN A 113 12.11 2.23 -1.89
N ARG A 114 11.02 1.55 -2.23
CA ARG A 114 9.80 2.21 -2.71
C ARG A 114 9.11 3.05 -1.63
N GLY A 115 9.17 2.63 -0.37
CA GLY A 115 8.71 3.44 0.75
C GLY A 115 9.60 4.65 1.00
N LEU A 116 10.92 4.47 0.91
CA LEU A 116 11.92 5.52 1.09
C LEU A 116 11.75 6.67 0.09
N GLU A 117 11.37 6.39 -1.16
CA GLU A 117 11.07 7.40 -2.17
C GLU A 117 9.94 8.37 -1.72
N VAL A 118 8.95 7.87 -0.96
CA VAL A 118 7.89 8.74 -0.41
C VAL A 118 8.41 9.57 0.76
N VAL A 119 9.32 9.03 1.58
CA VAL A 119 10.01 9.83 2.61
C VAL A 119 10.84 10.94 1.95
N GLU A 120 11.55 10.65 0.85
CA GLU A 120 12.28 11.64 0.05
C GLU A 120 11.36 12.73 -0.52
N PHE A 121 10.20 12.33 -1.06
CA PHE A 121 9.19 13.28 -1.51
C PHE A 121 8.69 14.17 -0.37
N ALA A 122 8.48 13.62 0.82
CA ALA A 122 8.08 14.36 2.02
C ALA A 122 9.16 15.35 2.50
N CYS A 123 10.46 15.11 2.23
CA CYS A 123 11.52 16.09 2.47
C CYS A 123 11.30 17.39 1.68
N GLY A 124 10.63 17.32 0.53
CA GLY A 124 10.26 18.46 -0.31
C GLY A 124 9.06 19.27 0.19
N ILE A 125 8.47 18.92 1.33
CA ILE A 125 7.22 19.53 1.81
C ILE A 125 7.23 21.08 1.85
N PRO A 126 8.35 21.80 2.12
CA PRO A 126 8.36 23.26 2.07
C PRO A 126 7.97 23.84 0.73
N HIS A 127 8.18 23.10 -0.37
CA HIS A 127 7.78 23.49 -1.72
C HIS A 127 6.38 23.02 -2.09
N LEU A 128 5.94 21.90 -1.55
CA LEU A 128 4.69 21.22 -1.91
C LEU A 128 3.46 21.80 -1.19
N ILE A 129 3.66 22.40 0.01
CA ILE A 129 2.57 22.92 0.85
C ILE A 129 2.25 24.40 0.57
N LYS A 130 2.91 25.03 -0.41
CA LYS A 130 2.66 26.42 -0.77
C LYS A 130 1.21 26.62 -1.20
N GLY A 131 0.67 27.81 -0.85
CA GLY A 131 -0.59 28.31 -1.37
C GLY A 131 -0.38 29.28 -2.54
N GLU A 132 -1.48 29.83 -3.01
CA GLU A 132 -1.54 30.80 -4.10
C GLU A 132 -1.83 32.18 -3.56
N PHE A 133 -1.38 33.25 -4.26
CA PHE A 133 -1.63 34.63 -3.92
C PHE A 133 -2.06 35.41 -5.17
N ASN A 134 -3.13 36.17 -5.03
CA ASN A 134 -3.58 37.15 -6.03
C ASN A 134 -3.60 38.54 -5.42
N ASP A 135 -2.81 39.41 -6.01
CA ASP A 135 -2.86 40.84 -5.75
C ASP A 135 -4.10 41.45 -6.41
N GLN A 136 -4.78 42.33 -5.70
CA GLN A 136 -5.88 43.14 -6.20
C GLN A 136 -6.99 42.35 -6.93
N VAL A 137 -7.54 41.33 -6.30
CA VAL A 137 -8.73 40.62 -6.79
C VAL A 137 -9.98 41.51 -6.83
N GLY A 138 -9.92 42.66 -6.17
CA GLY A 138 -10.84 43.80 -6.19
C GLY A 138 -10.11 45.06 -5.76
N THR A 139 -10.72 46.23 -5.88
CA THR A 139 -10.08 47.50 -5.52
C THR A 139 -9.62 47.52 -4.04
N GLY A 140 -8.30 47.44 -3.82
CA GLY A 140 -7.69 47.40 -2.50
C GLY A 140 -7.91 46.08 -1.74
N VAL A 141 -8.18 44.99 -2.46
CA VAL A 141 -8.45 43.66 -1.88
C VAL A 141 -7.51 42.63 -2.48
N ASP A 142 -6.76 41.91 -1.62
CA ASP A 142 -5.94 40.77 -1.99
C ASP A 142 -6.59 39.47 -1.51
N SER A 143 -6.28 38.39 -2.20
CA SER A 143 -6.69 37.04 -1.78
C SER A 143 -5.51 36.06 -1.84
N TYR A 144 -5.41 35.23 -0.83
CA TYR A 144 -4.42 34.16 -0.82
C TYR A 144 -4.97 32.89 -0.18
N SER A 145 -4.40 31.78 -0.56
CA SER A 145 -4.69 30.48 0.03
C SER A 145 -3.52 29.97 0.85
N MET A 146 -3.82 29.17 1.86
CA MET A 146 -2.83 28.43 2.64
C MET A 146 -3.32 27.03 2.92
N ARG A 147 -2.39 26.06 2.96
CA ARG A 147 -2.68 24.69 3.36
C ARG A 147 -2.39 24.49 4.84
N GLN A 148 -3.35 23.93 5.55
CA GLN A 148 -3.25 23.61 6.97
C GLN A 148 -3.49 22.11 7.18
N PRO A 149 -2.91 21.49 8.24
CA PRO A 149 -3.12 20.07 8.52
C PRO A 149 -4.60 19.76 8.77
N VAL A 150 -5.00 18.54 8.43
CA VAL A 150 -6.34 17.99 8.70
C VAL A 150 -6.55 17.82 10.21
N GLY A 151 -5.52 17.34 10.92
CA GLY A 151 -5.56 17.08 12.36
C GLY A 151 -4.91 15.77 12.75
N VAL A 152 -5.60 14.96 13.55
CA VAL A 152 -5.19 13.57 13.83
C VAL A 152 -5.56 12.73 12.62
N CYS A 153 -4.61 11.98 12.07
CA CYS A 153 -4.82 11.07 10.96
C CYS A 153 -4.53 9.64 11.38
N ALA A 154 -5.15 8.68 10.73
CA ALA A 154 -4.87 7.27 10.96
C ALA A 154 -4.55 6.55 9.64
N GLY A 155 -3.68 5.54 9.74
CA GLY A 155 -3.37 4.60 8.67
C GLY A 155 -3.63 3.16 9.12
N ILE A 156 -4.33 2.40 8.31
CA ILE A 156 -4.60 0.97 8.53
C ILE A 156 -3.98 0.23 7.37
N THR A 157 -3.00 -0.63 7.63
CA THR A 157 -2.13 -1.21 6.61
C THR A 157 -2.18 -2.73 6.57
N PRO A 158 -2.01 -3.35 5.38
CA PRO A 158 -2.04 -4.79 5.19
C PRO A 158 -0.68 -5.43 5.51
N PHE A 159 -0.67 -6.76 5.48
CA PHE A 159 0.53 -7.55 5.75
C PHE A 159 1.54 -7.57 4.59
N ASN A 160 1.10 -7.46 3.35
CA ASN A 160 1.94 -7.76 2.20
C ASN A 160 3.09 -6.77 1.94
N PHE A 161 3.01 -5.58 2.53
CA PHE A 161 4.05 -4.55 2.48
C PHE A 161 4.13 -3.80 3.82
N PRO A 162 4.66 -4.44 4.90
CA PRO A 162 4.68 -3.87 6.24
C PRO A 162 5.60 -2.64 6.38
N ALA A 163 6.52 -2.44 5.44
CA ALA A 163 7.36 -1.25 5.36
C ALA A 163 6.78 -0.20 4.41
N MET A 164 6.53 -0.58 3.16
CA MET A 164 6.20 0.35 2.08
C MET A 164 4.86 1.06 2.30
N VAL A 165 3.81 0.33 2.63
CA VAL A 165 2.46 0.90 2.72
C VAL A 165 2.34 1.90 3.88
N PRO A 166 2.85 1.64 5.09
CA PRO A 166 2.92 2.68 6.12
C PRO A 166 3.69 3.93 5.67
N MET A 167 4.82 3.75 4.97
CA MET A 167 5.62 4.86 4.44
C MET A 167 4.92 5.64 3.30
N TRP A 168 3.88 5.12 2.69
CA TRP A 168 3.03 5.90 1.79
C TRP A 168 2.18 6.93 2.52
N MET A 169 1.92 6.72 3.80
CA MET A 169 0.95 7.46 4.61
C MET A 169 1.61 8.43 5.60
N PHE A 170 2.32 7.90 6.60
CA PHE A 170 2.77 8.69 7.74
C PHE A 170 3.78 9.80 7.40
N PRO A 171 4.74 9.62 6.45
CA PRO A 171 5.70 10.68 6.17
C PRO A 171 5.04 11.96 5.66
N LEU A 172 4.09 11.82 4.73
CA LEU A 172 3.34 12.97 4.21
C LEU A 172 2.41 13.59 5.25
N ALA A 173 1.70 12.76 6.03
CA ALA A 173 0.84 13.24 7.10
C ALA A 173 1.63 14.09 8.11
N ILE A 174 2.76 13.57 8.60
CA ILE A 174 3.63 14.22 9.59
C ILE A 174 4.29 15.48 8.99
N ALA A 175 4.82 15.41 7.77
CA ALA A 175 5.43 16.55 7.11
C ALA A 175 4.42 17.68 6.86
N CYS A 176 3.16 17.37 6.56
CA CYS A 176 2.07 18.33 6.46
C CYS A 176 1.66 18.95 7.79
N GLY A 177 2.13 18.43 8.93
CA GLY A 177 1.86 18.97 10.27
C GLY A 177 0.73 18.27 11.03
N ASN A 178 0.31 17.09 10.58
CA ASN A 178 -0.63 16.24 11.28
C ASN A 178 0.08 15.37 12.31
N THR A 179 -0.68 14.80 13.25
CA THR A 179 -0.28 13.65 14.04
C THR A 179 -0.83 12.39 13.41
N PHE A 180 -0.21 11.24 13.68
CA PHE A 180 -0.54 10.01 12.97
C PHE A 180 -0.62 8.81 13.92
N ILE A 181 -1.62 7.96 13.68
CA ILE A 181 -1.81 6.68 14.35
C ILE A 181 -1.73 5.59 13.28
N LEU A 182 -0.79 4.67 13.43
CA LEU A 182 -0.64 3.52 12.56
C LEU A 182 -1.25 2.29 13.22
N LYS A 183 -2.19 1.62 12.53
CA LYS A 183 -2.64 0.27 12.84
C LYS A 183 -2.09 -0.68 11.77
N PRO A 184 -0.98 -1.38 12.02
CA PRO A 184 -0.40 -2.34 11.08
C PRO A 184 -1.19 -3.66 11.06
N SER A 185 -0.82 -4.57 10.16
CA SER A 185 -1.31 -5.95 10.20
C SER A 185 -0.85 -6.66 11.46
N GLU A 186 -1.73 -7.47 12.04
CA GLU A 186 -1.41 -8.34 13.17
C GLU A 186 -0.58 -9.58 12.78
N LYS A 187 -0.41 -9.82 11.48
CA LYS A 187 0.34 -10.98 10.96
C LYS A 187 1.85 -10.75 10.92
N ASP A 188 2.26 -9.48 10.68
CA ASP A 188 3.67 -9.07 10.58
C ASP A 188 3.87 -7.66 11.19
N PRO A 189 3.59 -7.50 12.48
CA PRO A 189 3.45 -6.20 13.13
C PRO A 189 4.78 -5.50 13.43
N SER A 190 5.89 -6.20 13.46
CA SER A 190 7.13 -5.71 14.08
C SER A 190 7.78 -4.55 13.34
N CYS A 191 7.66 -4.50 12.02
CA CYS A 191 8.19 -3.41 11.21
C CYS A 191 7.61 -2.05 11.62
N SER A 192 6.37 -2.01 12.11
CA SER A 192 5.71 -0.78 12.57
C SER A 192 6.38 -0.14 13.79
N LEU A 193 6.89 -0.96 14.71
CA LEU A 193 7.64 -0.48 15.87
C LEU A 193 9.00 0.08 15.47
N LYS A 194 9.66 -0.52 14.47
CA LYS A 194 10.92 0.01 13.93
C LYS A 194 10.72 1.42 13.37
N TRP A 195 9.60 1.71 12.69
CA TRP A 195 9.28 3.07 12.26
C TRP A 195 9.12 4.03 13.42
N ALA A 196 8.50 3.62 14.52
CA ALA A 196 8.33 4.45 15.70
C ALA A 196 9.68 4.79 16.36
N GLU A 197 10.57 3.81 16.50
CA GLU A 197 11.93 3.99 17.00
C GLU A 197 12.74 4.94 16.13
N LEU A 198 12.74 4.74 14.80
CA LEU A 198 13.51 5.59 13.89
C LEU A 198 12.96 7.02 13.85
N LEU A 199 11.66 7.22 13.94
CA LEU A 199 11.05 8.55 14.04
C LEU A 199 11.42 9.25 15.35
N ALA A 200 11.44 8.54 16.46
CA ALA A 200 11.91 9.07 17.75
C ALA A 200 13.39 9.47 17.68
N GLU A 201 14.26 8.61 17.12
CA GLU A 201 15.69 8.91 16.88
C GLU A 201 15.87 10.09 15.91
N ALA A 202 14.97 10.25 14.91
CA ALA A 202 14.97 11.39 14.01
C ALA A 202 14.54 12.71 14.68
N GLY A 203 14.16 12.67 15.95
CA GLY A 203 13.76 13.84 16.74
C GLY A 203 12.28 14.23 16.58
N LEU A 204 11.43 13.29 16.17
CA LEU A 204 9.99 13.51 16.17
C LEU A 204 9.49 13.60 17.62
N PRO A 205 8.72 14.64 18.01
CA PRO A 205 8.21 14.75 19.36
C PRO A 205 7.26 13.60 19.75
N PRO A 206 7.25 13.16 21.02
CA PRO A 206 6.29 12.19 21.54
C PRO A 206 4.84 12.53 21.17
N GLY A 207 4.04 11.51 20.88
CA GLY A 207 2.63 11.64 20.51
C GLY A 207 2.36 12.03 19.03
N VAL A 208 3.36 12.51 18.29
CA VAL A 208 3.16 12.86 16.86
C VAL A 208 2.96 11.59 16.01
N PHE A 209 3.64 10.51 16.34
CA PHE A 209 3.45 9.19 15.74
C PHE A 209 3.19 8.16 16.83
N ASN A 210 2.13 7.35 16.64
CA ASN A 210 1.72 6.29 17.56
C ASN A 210 1.42 5.04 16.75
N VAL A 211 1.65 3.87 17.34
CA VAL A 211 1.32 2.56 16.77
C VAL A 211 0.38 1.84 17.73
N VAL A 212 -0.77 1.40 17.22
CA VAL A 212 -1.70 0.53 17.93
C VAL A 212 -1.81 -0.79 17.18
N GLN A 213 -1.51 -1.87 17.86
CA GLN A 213 -1.67 -3.23 17.35
C GLN A 213 -3.14 -3.65 17.47
N GLY A 214 -3.56 -4.67 16.74
CA GLY A 214 -4.90 -5.22 16.94
C GLY A 214 -5.66 -5.56 15.68
N ASP A 215 -6.87 -6.02 15.90
CA ASP A 215 -7.83 -6.51 14.93
C ASP A 215 -8.94 -5.48 14.62
N HIS A 216 -10.12 -5.97 14.24
CA HIS A 216 -11.31 -5.17 13.92
C HIS A 216 -11.76 -4.25 15.08
N VAL A 217 -11.44 -4.57 16.35
CA VAL A 217 -11.78 -3.72 17.50
C VAL A 217 -11.02 -2.40 17.39
N ALA A 218 -9.70 -2.47 17.16
CA ALA A 218 -8.87 -1.27 16.99
C ALA A 218 -9.30 -0.48 15.73
N VAL A 219 -9.60 -1.17 14.62
CA VAL A 219 -10.07 -0.54 13.39
C VAL A 219 -11.36 0.23 13.64
N ASN A 220 -12.40 -0.41 14.20
CA ASN A 220 -13.70 0.21 14.43
C ASN A 220 -13.62 1.39 15.42
N THR A 221 -12.77 1.31 16.44
CA THR A 221 -12.52 2.43 17.36
C THR A 221 -11.94 3.63 16.59
N ILE A 222 -10.95 3.43 15.73
CA ILE A 222 -10.39 4.48 14.86
C ILE A 222 -11.47 5.09 13.94
N LEU A 223 -12.30 4.26 13.32
CA LEU A 223 -13.33 4.72 12.37
C LEU A 223 -14.43 5.54 13.03
N ASN A 224 -14.76 5.26 14.28
CA ASN A 224 -15.85 5.91 15.00
C ASN A 224 -15.42 7.14 15.82
N ASP A 225 -14.14 7.29 16.18
CA ASP A 225 -13.68 8.38 17.05
C ASP A 225 -13.66 9.73 16.35
N GLU A 226 -14.43 10.71 16.85
CA GLU A 226 -14.60 12.05 16.26
C GLU A 226 -13.31 12.90 16.21
N ARG A 227 -12.30 12.57 17.00
CA ARG A 227 -11.02 13.28 17.04
C ARG A 227 -10.15 13.01 15.82
N ILE A 228 -10.40 11.92 15.08
CA ILE A 228 -9.68 11.53 13.86
C ILE A 228 -10.32 12.24 12.66
N GLY A 229 -9.53 13.03 11.93
CA GLY A 229 -9.99 13.81 10.79
C GLY A 229 -9.80 13.14 9.42
N ALA A 230 -8.87 12.17 9.33
CA ALA A 230 -8.62 11.45 8.08
C ALA A 230 -8.16 10.00 8.34
N VAL A 231 -8.61 9.09 7.47
CA VAL A 231 -8.22 7.67 7.50
C VAL A 231 -7.71 7.27 6.12
N SER A 232 -6.53 6.66 6.08
CA SER A 232 -5.96 6.00 4.91
C SER A 232 -5.93 4.50 5.15
N PHE A 233 -6.39 3.72 4.18
CA PHE A 233 -6.51 2.27 4.29
C PHE A 233 -5.99 1.58 3.02
N VAL A 234 -5.32 0.45 3.20
CA VAL A 234 -5.04 -0.51 2.13
C VAL A 234 -5.36 -1.91 2.64
N GLY A 235 -6.12 -2.69 1.87
CA GLY A 235 -6.47 -4.07 2.22
C GLY A 235 -7.51 -4.68 1.29
N SER A 236 -8.23 -5.71 1.75
CA SER A 236 -9.26 -6.38 0.95
C SER A 236 -10.46 -5.49 0.66
N THR A 237 -11.11 -5.70 -0.48
CA THR A 237 -12.25 -4.90 -0.95
C THR A 237 -13.40 -4.80 0.07
N PRO A 238 -13.87 -5.88 0.71
CA PRO A 238 -14.96 -5.76 1.69
C PRO A 238 -14.58 -4.89 2.89
N VAL A 239 -13.30 -4.93 3.32
CA VAL A 239 -12.81 -4.10 4.43
C VAL A 239 -12.61 -2.65 3.96
N ALA A 240 -12.12 -2.41 2.74
CA ALA A 240 -12.01 -1.07 2.16
C ALA A 240 -13.37 -0.36 2.08
N GLU A 241 -14.40 -1.07 1.65
CA GLU A 241 -15.78 -0.58 1.58
C GLU A 241 -16.34 -0.26 2.98
N HIS A 242 -16.10 -1.14 3.97
CA HIS A 242 -16.47 -0.91 5.36
C HIS A 242 -15.77 0.32 5.95
N VAL A 243 -14.45 0.44 5.75
CA VAL A 243 -13.65 1.59 6.21
C VAL A 243 -14.16 2.88 5.58
N TYR A 244 -14.37 2.88 4.26
CA TYR A 244 -14.86 4.05 3.55
C TYR A 244 -16.24 4.48 4.03
N SER A 245 -17.20 3.55 4.07
CA SER A 245 -18.59 3.86 4.46
C SER A 245 -18.68 4.33 5.91
N THR A 246 -18.01 3.64 6.84
CA THR A 246 -18.06 3.96 8.27
C THR A 246 -17.36 5.28 8.58
N ALA A 247 -16.13 5.47 8.08
CA ALA A 247 -15.39 6.69 8.36
C ALA A 247 -16.02 7.92 7.68
N SER A 248 -16.54 7.79 6.46
CA SER A 248 -17.26 8.87 5.77
C SER A 248 -18.56 9.25 6.49
N ALA A 249 -19.32 8.28 7.00
CA ALA A 249 -20.50 8.54 7.80
C ALA A 249 -20.19 9.31 9.09
N ASN A 250 -18.97 9.17 9.64
CA ASN A 250 -18.45 9.91 10.78
C ASN A 250 -17.72 11.22 10.37
N GLY A 251 -17.92 11.71 9.14
CA GLY A 251 -17.39 13.01 8.66
C GLY A 251 -15.88 13.06 8.44
N LYS A 252 -15.20 11.91 8.38
CA LYS A 252 -13.76 11.83 8.14
C LYS A 252 -13.46 11.89 6.66
N ARG A 253 -12.27 12.38 6.32
CA ARG A 253 -11.70 12.23 5.00
C ARG A 253 -11.14 10.81 4.86
N VAL A 254 -11.45 10.13 3.75
CA VAL A 254 -11.08 8.72 3.55
C VAL A 254 -10.45 8.51 2.19
N GLN A 255 -9.39 7.72 2.15
CA GLN A 255 -8.90 7.02 0.96
C GLN A 255 -8.73 5.55 1.35
N ALA A 256 -9.46 4.66 0.71
CA ALA A 256 -9.43 3.23 1.02
C ALA A 256 -9.18 2.43 -0.27
N LEU A 257 -7.95 1.88 -0.36
CA LEU A 257 -7.52 1.07 -1.48
C LEU A 257 -7.95 -0.38 -1.24
N GLY A 258 -8.73 -0.91 -2.18
CA GLY A 258 -9.27 -2.26 -2.15
C GLY A 258 -8.44 -3.25 -2.94
N GLY A 259 -9.06 -4.36 -3.32
CA GLY A 259 -8.47 -5.44 -4.09
C GLY A 259 -8.21 -5.10 -5.56
N ALA A 260 -7.63 -6.05 -6.26
CA ALA A 260 -7.22 -5.91 -7.63
C ALA A 260 -7.34 -7.23 -8.40
N LYS A 261 -7.51 -7.13 -9.72
CA LYS A 261 -7.27 -8.20 -10.70
C LYS A 261 -6.49 -7.57 -11.84
N ASN A 262 -5.17 -7.56 -11.72
CA ASN A 262 -4.35 -6.85 -12.70
C ASN A 262 -4.09 -7.74 -13.90
N HIS A 263 -4.28 -7.15 -15.07
CA HIS A 263 -4.15 -7.83 -16.35
C HIS A 263 -2.86 -7.41 -17.07
N LEU A 264 -2.24 -8.36 -17.75
CA LEU A 264 -1.15 -8.08 -18.69
C LEU A 264 -1.58 -8.55 -20.07
N VAL A 265 -1.73 -7.61 -20.99
CA VAL A 265 -2.07 -7.88 -22.40
C VAL A 265 -0.79 -8.19 -23.17
N VAL A 266 -0.78 -9.29 -23.92
CA VAL A 266 0.33 -9.67 -24.79
C VAL A 266 -0.17 -9.63 -26.24
N MET A 267 0.36 -8.66 -27.01
CA MET A 267 0.05 -8.50 -28.43
C MET A 267 0.90 -9.46 -29.27
N PRO A 268 0.46 -9.83 -30.51
CA PRO A 268 1.21 -10.73 -31.39
C PRO A 268 2.63 -10.24 -31.75
N ASP A 269 2.84 -8.92 -31.77
CA ASP A 269 4.11 -8.26 -32.05
C ASP A 269 5.03 -8.08 -30.84
N ALA A 270 4.58 -8.52 -29.65
CA ALA A 270 5.33 -8.38 -28.40
C ALA A 270 6.67 -9.14 -28.43
N ASP A 271 7.61 -8.70 -27.62
CA ASP A 271 8.82 -9.45 -27.30
C ASP A 271 8.44 -10.57 -26.31
N MET A 272 8.23 -11.79 -26.80
CA MET A 272 7.72 -12.90 -26.01
C MET A 272 8.67 -13.31 -24.87
N ASP A 273 9.99 -13.22 -25.07
CA ASP A 273 10.95 -13.51 -23.99
C ASP A 273 10.84 -12.49 -22.86
N LYS A 274 10.73 -11.20 -23.18
CA LYS A 274 10.53 -10.14 -22.17
C LYS A 274 9.14 -10.22 -21.50
N ALA A 275 8.11 -10.55 -22.26
CA ALA A 275 6.78 -10.74 -21.72
C ALA A 275 6.74 -11.91 -20.73
N ALA A 276 7.39 -13.03 -21.06
CA ALA A 276 7.51 -14.19 -20.17
C ALA A 276 8.30 -13.88 -18.89
N ASP A 277 9.47 -13.20 -19.00
CA ASP A 277 10.25 -12.76 -17.84
C ASP A 277 9.42 -11.83 -16.93
N ALA A 278 8.72 -10.88 -17.54
CA ALA A 278 7.85 -9.95 -16.83
C ALA A 278 6.72 -10.67 -16.10
N LEU A 279 6.09 -11.66 -16.73
CA LEU A 279 5.00 -12.44 -16.15
C LEU A 279 5.46 -13.28 -14.95
N VAL A 280 6.62 -13.93 -15.04
CA VAL A 280 7.16 -14.72 -13.91
C VAL A 280 7.41 -13.80 -12.72
N GLY A 281 8.12 -12.69 -12.90
CA GLY A 281 8.42 -11.77 -11.81
C GLY A 281 7.19 -11.06 -11.23
N ALA A 282 6.24 -10.67 -12.10
CA ALA A 282 5.03 -9.95 -11.68
C ALA A 282 3.92 -10.85 -11.14
N GLY A 283 3.84 -12.10 -11.61
CA GLY A 283 2.80 -13.04 -11.18
C GLY A 283 3.19 -13.84 -9.94
N TYR A 284 4.46 -14.21 -9.81
CA TYR A 284 4.91 -15.11 -8.74
C TYR A 284 5.81 -14.43 -7.68
N GLY A 285 6.37 -13.27 -7.96
CA GLY A 285 7.14 -12.50 -6.97
C GLY A 285 6.34 -12.27 -5.70
N SER A 286 6.99 -12.43 -4.52
CA SER A 286 6.34 -12.40 -3.20
C SER A 286 5.15 -13.37 -3.10
N ALA A 287 5.28 -14.57 -3.71
CA ALA A 287 4.22 -15.59 -3.78
C ALA A 287 2.88 -15.05 -4.34
N GLY A 288 2.90 -14.03 -5.21
CA GLY A 288 1.70 -13.39 -5.75
C GLY A 288 0.94 -12.48 -4.76
N GLU A 289 1.45 -12.26 -3.56
CA GLU A 289 0.83 -11.44 -2.51
C GLU A 289 1.13 -9.93 -2.68
N ARG A 290 1.04 -9.45 -3.92
CA ARG A 290 1.21 -8.01 -4.23
C ARG A 290 -0.08 -7.44 -4.79
N CYS A 291 -0.48 -6.26 -4.31
CA CYS A 291 -1.64 -5.54 -4.85
C CYS A 291 -1.52 -5.21 -6.35
N MET A 292 -0.27 -5.17 -6.86
CA MET A 292 0.03 -4.94 -8.27
C MET A 292 0.54 -6.21 -8.99
N ALA A 293 0.47 -7.40 -8.36
CA ALA A 293 0.80 -8.64 -9.04
C ALA A 293 -0.08 -8.81 -10.28
N ILE A 294 0.52 -9.25 -11.36
CA ILE A 294 -0.24 -9.69 -12.53
C ILE A 294 -0.85 -11.05 -12.20
N SER A 295 -2.17 -11.12 -12.19
CA SER A 295 -2.92 -12.34 -11.90
C SER A 295 -3.70 -12.87 -13.10
N ALA A 296 -3.85 -12.04 -14.15
CA ALA A 296 -4.48 -12.41 -15.40
C ALA A 296 -3.61 -12.01 -16.59
N VAL A 297 -3.44 -12.93 -17.53
CA VAL A 297 -2.78 -12.67 -18.82
C VAL A 297 -3.84 -12.70 -19.91
N VAL A 298 -3.89 -11.66 -20.73
CA VAL A 298 -4.79 -11.59 -21.89
C VAL A 298 -3.94 -11.69 -23.15
N THR A 299 -4.03 -12.81 -23.85
CA THR A 299 -3.32 -13.04 -25.11
C THR A 299 -4.21 -12.71 -26.28
N VAL A 300 -3.71 -11.89 -27.22
CA VAL A 300 -4.45 -11.41 -28.40
C VAL A 300 -4.06 -12.22 -29.64
N GLY A 301 -5.04 -12.69 -30.38
CA GLY A 301 -4.84 -13.43 -31.62
C GLY A 301 -4.02 -14.72 -31.41
N ASP A 302 -2.92 -14.85 -32.12
CA ASP A 302 -2.03 -16.02 -32.07
C ASP A 302 -0.86 -15.91 -31.05
N SER A 303 -0.90 -14.94 -30.14
CA SER A 303 0.19 -14.69 -29.18
C SER A 303 0.32 -15.73 -28.06
N ALA A 304 -0.71 -16.56 -27.80
CA ALA A 304 -0.75 -17.49 -26.69
C ALA A 304 0.31 -18.59 -26.77
N GLU A 305 0.40 -19.30 -27.90
CA GLU A 305 1.36 -20.41 -28.03
C GLU A 305 2.82 -19.94 -27.99
N PRO A 306 3.22 -18.87 -28.74
CA PRO A 306 4.57 -18.32 -28.62
C PRO A 306 4.91 -17.85 -27.20
N LEU A 307 3.95 -17.30 -26.46
CA LEU A 307 4.15 -16.92 -25.07
C LEU A 307 4.36 -18.13 -24.18
N LEU A 308 3.50 -19.16 -24.28
CA LEU A 308 3.60 -20.39 -23.48
C LEU A 308 4.92 -21.11 -23.70
N GLU A 309 5.42 -21.18 -24.95
CA GLU A 309 6.74 -21.76 -25.26
C GLU A 309 7.86 -21.13 -24.45
N LYS A 310 7.78 -19.81 -24.19
CA LYS A 310 8.77 -19.06 -23.39
C LYS A 310 8.51 -19.07 -21.91
N LEU A 311 7.23 -19.08 -21.52
CA LEU A 311 6.80 -18.91 -20.14
C LEU A 311 6.95 -20.21 -19.33
N LEU A 312 6.58 -21.36 -19.89
CA LEU A 312 6.57 -22.64 -19.15
C LEU A 312 7.95 -23.02 -18.61
N PRO A 313 9.05 -22.99 -19.41
CA PRO A 313 10.37 -23.33 -18.88
C PRO A 313 10.83 -22.39 -17.75
N LYS A 314 10.38 -21.13 -17.77
CA LYS A 314 10.73 -20.15 -16.73
C LYS A 314 9.95 -20.38 -15.44
N ILE A 315 8.67 -20.78 -15.53
CA ILE A 315 7.87 -21.18 -14.36
C ILE A 315 8.46 -22.45 -13.71
N GLU A 316 8.82 -23.44 -14.51
CA GLU A 316 9.42 -24.69 -14.02
C GLU A 316 10.80 -24.49 -13.38
N ALA A 317 11.55 -23.48 -13.83
CA ALA A 317 12.88 -23.15 -13.31
C ALA A 317 12.84 -22.26 -12.06
N LEU A 318 11.66 -21.74 -11.68
CA LEU A 318 11.50 -20.80 -10.55
C LEU A 318 11.93 -21.45 -9.24
N LYS A 319 12.87 -20.84 -8.54
CA LYS A 319 13.38 -21.32 -7.27
C LYS A 319 12.51 -20.87 -6.11
N VAL A 320 11.83 -21.82 -5.49
CA VAL A 320 10.93 -21.59 -4.36
C VAL A 320 11.56 -22.09 -3.07
N GLY A 321 11.61 -21.24 -2.05
CA GLY A 321 12.20 -21.61 -0.76
C GLY A 321 12.16 -20.48 0.25
N THR A 322 12.89 -20.65 1.37
CA THR A 322 12.96 -19.60 2.40
C THR A 322 13.50 -18.28 1.84
N GLY A 323 12.86 -17.17 2.20
CA GLY A 323 13.27 -15.84 1.77
C GLY A 323 14.63 -15.40 2.30
N MET A 324 15.15 -16.03 3.36
CA MET A 324 16.48 -15.76 3.90
C MET A 324 17.62 -16.31 3.03
N ASP A 325 17.33 -17.23 2.12
CA ASP A 325 18.29 -17.74 1.14
C ASP A 325 18.18 -16.91 -0.16
N ASN A 326 19.20 -16.12 -0.44
CA ASN A 326 19.27 -15.24 -1.63
C ASN A 326 19.25 -16.00 -2.97
N SER A 327 19.36 -17.33 -2.98
CA SER A 327 19.24 -18.12 -4.19
C SER A 327 17.79 -18.38 -4.60
N ASN A 328 16.82 -18.14 -3.70
CA ASN A 328 15.41 -18.30 -3.95
C ASN A 328 14.77 -17.03 -4.53
N GLU A 329 13.77 -17.23 -5.37
CA GLU A 329 13.07 -16.18 -6.12
C GLU A 329 11.63 -15.96 -5.61
N MET A 330 11.03 -17.00 -4.99
CA MET A 330 9.70 -16.95 -4.40
C MET A 330 9.70 -17.58 -3.00
N GLY A 331 9.16 -16.85 -2.02
CA GLY A 331 8.98 -17.29 -0.65
C GLY A 331 7.64 -18.02 -0.40
N PRO A 332 7.32 -18.32 0.89
CA PRO A 332 6.02 -18.86 1.28
C PRO A 332 4.91 -17.80 1.24
N LEU A 333 3.67 -18.23 1.42
CA LEU A 333 2.51 -17.40 1.74
C LEU A 333 2.54 -16.99 3.23
N ILE A 334 1.82 -15.94 3.58
CA ILE A 334 1.87 -15.35 4.94
C ILE A 334 1.38 -16.28 6.06
N THR A 335 0.36 -17.11 5.82
CA THR A 335 -0.22 -18.00 6.83
C THR A 335 -0.67 -19.34 6.23
N ALA A 336 -0.82 -20.36 7.06
CA ALA A 336 -1.38 -21.65 6.66
C ALA A 336 -2.81 -21.49 6.11
N GLU A 337 -3.64 -20.70 6.78
CA GLU A 337 -5.01 -20.42 6.35
C GLU A 337 -5.06 -19.81 4.96
N HIS A 338 -4.19 -18.83 4.70
CA HIS A 338 -4.13 -18.19 3.39
C HIS A 338 -3.61 -19.14 2.31
N ARG A 339 -2.59 -19.95 2.61
CA ARG A 339 -2.12 -21.01 1.72
C ARG A 339 -3.25 -21.97 1.33
N ASP A 340 -4.02 -22.41 2.31
CA ASP A 340 -5.12 -23.37 2.09
C ASP A 340 -6.25 -22.72 1.30
N LYS A 341 -6.52 -21.44 1.52
CA LYS A 341 -7.44 -20.64 0.69
C LYS A 341 -6.96 -20.57 -0.76
N VAL A 342 -5.70 -20.23 -1.02
CA VAL A 342 -5.14 -20.19 -2.38
C VAL A 342 -5.22 -21.56 -3.05
N ARG A 343 -4.91 -22.62 -2.30
CA ARG A 343 -5.04 -24.01 -2.78
C ARG A 343 -6.47 -24.34 -3.21
N SER A 344 -7.48 -23.91 -2.46
CA SER A 344 -8.88 -24.13 -2.82
C SER A 344 -9.29 -23.42 -4.12
N TYR A 345 -8.66 -22.30 -4.47
CA TYR A 345 -8.88 -21.65 -5.78
C TYR A 345 -8.25 -22.44 -6.93
N ILE A 346 -7.17 -23.19 -6.68
CA ILE A 346 -6.62 -24.08 -7.72
C ILE A 346 -7.59 -25.24 -7.98
N ASP A 347 -8.14 -25.83 -6.91
CA ASP A 347 -9.17 -26.87 -7.02
C ASP A 347 -10.40 -26.33 -7.79
N LEU A 348 -10.87 -25.14 -7.42
CA LEU A 348 -12.01 -24.46 -8.05
C LEU A 348 -11.79 -24.18 -9.54
N GLY A 349 -10.60 -23.72 -9.93
CA GLY A 349 -10.31 -23.43 -11.34
C GLY A 349 -10.40 -24.66 -12.24
N GLU A 350 -9.99 -25.85 -11.74
CA GLU A 350 -10.18 -27.10 -12.46
C GLU A 350 -11.67 -27.49 -12.53
N GLU A 351 -12.41 -27.32 -11.43
CA GLU A 351 -13.86 -27.62 -11.38
C GLU A 351 -14.65 -26.70 -12.33
N GLU A 352 -14.26 -25.44 -12.48
CA GLU A 352 -14.86 -24.47 -13.39
C GLU A 352 -14.47 -24.71 -14.85
N GLY A 353 -13.49 -25.60 -15.11
CA GLY A 353 -13.11 -26.03 -16.46
C GLY A 353 -11.93 -25.25 -17.07
N ALA A 354 -11.21 -24.44 -16.27
CA ALA A 354 -9.94 -23.86 -16.72
C ALA A 354 -8.90 -24.98 -16.91
N LYS A 355 -8.07 -24.86 -17.94
CA LYS A 355 -7.02 -25.86 -18.20
C LYS A 355 -5.83 -25.61 -17.27
N LEU A 356 -5.63 -26.47 -16.29
CA LEU A 356 -4.45 -26.44 -15.44
C LEU A 356 -3.21 -26.86 -16.25
N VAL A 357 -2.27 -25.94 -16.43
CA VAL A 357 -1.03 -26.14 -17.22
C VAL A 357 0.15 -26.42 -16.30
N VAL A 358 0.24 -25.69 -15.19
CA VAL A 358 1.23 -25.93 -14.12
C VAL A 358 0.47 -26.01 -12.80
N ASP A 359 0.70 -27.07 -12.03
CA ASP A 359 0.03 -27.32 -10.74
C ASP A 359 0.99 -27.08 -9.56
N GLY A 360 0.88 -25.94 -8.92
CA GLY A 360 1.68 -25.58 -7.76
C GLY A 360 1.44 -26.45 -6.53
N ARG A 361 0.32 -27.18 -6.43
CA ARG A 361 0.03 -28.13 -5.36
C ARG A 361 0.96 -29.35 -5.38
N GLN A 362 1.52 -29.66 -6.56
CA GLN A 362 2.42 -30.80 -6.78
C GLN A 362 3.91 -30.44 -6.64
N HIS A 363 4.23 -29.16 -6.45
CA HIS A 363 5.61 -28.72 -6.31
C HIS A 363 6.26 -29.32 -5.06
N GLU A 364 7.53 -29.76 -5.17
CA GLU A 364 8.25 -30.43 -4.06
C GLU A 364 8.32 -29.59 -2.78
N ILE A 365 8.35 -28.26 -2.89
CA ILE A 365 8.41 -27.34 -1.76
C ILE A 365 7.21 -27.46 -0.81
N THR A 366 6.06 -27.96 -1.30
CA THR A 366 4.84 -28.14 -0.48
C THR A 366 5.01 -29.20 0.61
N LYS A 367 6.06 -30.01 0.54
CA LYS A 367 6.44 -31.00 1.55
C LYS A 367 7.32 -30.42 2.65
N SER A 368 7.84 -29.19 2.45
CA SER A 368 8.68 -28.50 3.44
C SER A 368 7.82 -27.92 4.57
N PRO A 369 8.42 -27.65 5.75
CA PRO A 369 7.78 -26.83 6.76
C PRO A 369 7.42 -25.45 6.21
N GLY A 370 6.49 -24.77 6.88
CA GLY A 370 6.05 -23.44 6.45
C GLY A 370 4.86 -23.46 5.48
N TYR A 371 4.58 -22.31 4.90
CA TYR A 371 3.32 -22.08 4.19
C TYR A 371 3.53 -22.02 2.67
N PHE A 372 4.36 -22.90 2.14
CA PHE A 372 4.74 -22.91 0.73
C PHE A 372 3.66 -23.47 -0.19
N LEU A 373 3.57 -22.84 -1.36
CA LEU A 373 2.82 -23.32 -2.52
C LEU A 373 3.64 -23.01 -3.78
N GLY A 374 3.69 -23.93 -4.75
CA GLY A 374 4.38 -23.69 -6.00
C GLY A 374 3.61 -22.76 -6.95
N PRO A 375 4.25 -22.29 -8.03
CA PRO A 375 3.59 -21.50 -9.05
C PRO A 375 2.52 -22.30 -9.79
N THR A 376 1.37 -21.67 -10.06
CA THR A 376 0.26 -22.28 -10.80
C THR A 376 -0.08 -21.46 -12.03
N LEU A 377 -0.35 -22.12 -13.14
CA LEU A 377 -0.82 -21.49 -14.38
C LEU A 377 -2.06 -22.21 -14.91
N PHE A 378 -3.12 -21.45 -15.07
CA PHE A 378 -4.31 -21.84 -15.82
C PHE A 378 -4.30 -21.22 -17.21
N ASP A 379 -4.70 -21.99 -18.22
CA ASP A 379 -5.00 -21.54 -19.57
C ASP A 379 -6.50 -21.72 -19.87
N HIS A 380 -6.99 -21.05 -20.90
CA HIS A 380 -8.40 -21.07 -21.28
C HIS A 380 -9.36 -20.69 -20.14
N ALA A 381 -8.95 -19.80 -19.25
CA ALA A 381 -9.87 -19.22 -18.30
C ALA A 381 -10.88 -18.29 -19.01
N SER A 382 -12.10 -18.22 -18.51
CA SER A 382 -13.16 -17.35 -19.01
C SER A 382 -13.59 -16.31 -17.96
N GLN A 383 -14.29 -15.26 -18.40
CA GLN A 383 -14.70 -14.14 -17.54
C GLN A 383 -15.73 -14.53 -16.47
N ASP A 384 -16.45 -15.62 -16.64
CA ASP A 384 -17.46 -16.15 -15.70
C ASP A 384 -16.88 -17.05 -14.62
N MET A 385 -15.61 -17.47 -14.73
CA MET A 385 -14.93 -18.28 -13.73
C MET A 385 -14.50 -17.46 -12.50
N ARG A 386 -14.75 -17.94 -11.30
CA ARG A 386 -14.36 -17.28 -10.06
C ARG A 386 -12.84 -17.18 -9.91
N VAL A 387 -12.10 -18.15 -10.44
CA VAL A 387 -10.64 -18.08 -10.48
C VAL A 387 -10.12 -16.86 -11.25
N TYR A 388 -10.92 -16.33 -12.19
CA TYR A 388 -10.65 -15.06 -12.87
C TYR A 388 -11.26 -13.86 -12.14
N GLN A 389 -12.51 -13.95 -11.70
CA GLN A 389 -13.25 -12.81 -11.14
C GLN A 389 -12.70 -12.35 -9.79
N GLU A 390 -12.29 -13.31 -8.93
CA GLU A 390 -11.92 -13.02 -7.56
C GLU A 390 -10.40 -12.79 -7.40
N GLU A 391 -10.01 -11.93 -6.47
CA GLU A 391 -8.62 -11.74 -6.08
C GLU A 391 -8.15 -12.93 -5.23
N ILE A 392 -7.27 -13.75 -5.79
CA ILE A 392 -6.73 -14.94 -5.13
C ILE A 392 -5.64 -14.57 -4.12
N PHE A 393 -4.79 -13.61 -4.48
CA PHE A 393 -3.66 -13.12 -3.68
C PHE A 393 -2.64 -14.23 -3.36
N GLY A 394 -2.28 -14.98 -4.37
CA GLY A 394 -1.36 -16.13 -4.30
C GLY A 394 -0.67 -16.39 -5.64
N PRO A 395 0.24 -17.38 -5.74
CA PRO A 395 1.02 -17.65 -6.94
C PRO A 395 0.20 -18.39 -8.02
N VAL A 396 -0.92 -17.79 -8.42
CA VAL A 396 -1.85 -18.35 -9.42
C VAL A 396 -2.05 -17.32 -10.53
N LEU A 397 -1.64 -17.70 -11.73
CA LEU A 397 -1.78 -16.92 -12.95
C LEU A 397 -2.87 -17.55 -13.84
N THR A 398 -3.80 -16.75 -14.34
CA THR A 398 -4.85 -17.17 -15.27
C THR A 398 -4.63 -16.56 -16.65
N MET A 399 -4.73 -17.36 -17.70
CA MET A 399 -4.62 -16.90 -19.09
C MET A 399 -5.97 -16.93 -19.78
N ILE A 400 -6.35 -15.80 -20.37
CA ILE A 400 -7.54 -15.60 -21.19
C ILE A 400 -7.07 -15.35 -22.61
N ARG A 401 -7.67 -16.03 -23.56
CA ARG A 401 -7.39 -15.86 -25.00
C ARG A 401 -8.51 -15.05 -25.65
N VAL A 402 -8.15 -14.00 -26.38
CA VAL A 402 -9.08 -13.16 -27.13
C VAL A 402 -8.64 -13.02 -28.57
N ASP A 403 -9.60 -12.78 -29.48
CA ASP A 403 -9.30 -12.71 -30.90
C ASP A 403 -8.71 -11.36 -31.29
N THR A 404 -9.19 -10.26 -30.68
CA THR A 404 -8.86 -8.90 -31.11
C THR A 404 -8.34 -8.04 -29.95
N PHE A 405 -7.68 -6.95 -30.30
CA PHE A 405 -7.26 -5.91 -29.36
C PHE A 405 -8.44 -5.27 -28.61
N ASP A 406 -9.55 -5.01 -29.31
CA ASP A 406 -10.75 -4.44 -28.70
C ASP A 406 -11.39 -5.39 -27.69
N ASP A 407 -11.33 -6.71 -27.92
CA ASP A 407 -11.76 -7.71 -26.95
C ASP A 407 -10.90 -7.68 -25.68
N ALA A 408 -9.58 -7.46 -25.81
CA ALA A 408 -8.70 -7.34 -24.67
C ALA A 408 -9.06 -6.12 -23.80
N ILE A 409 -9.31 -4.96 -24.42
CA ILE A 409 -9.78 -3.75 -23.74
C ILE A 409 -11.12 -4.02 -23.05
N ARG A 410 -12.07 -4.65 -23.74
CA ARG A 410 -13.39 -4.97 -23.21
C ARG A 410 -13.31 -5.88 -21.97
N VAL A 411 -12.54 -6.97 -22.03
CA VAL A 411 -12.35 -7.92 -20.92
C VAL A 411 -11.87 -7.19 -19.65
N ILE A 412 -10.93 -6.26 -19.78
CA ILE A 412 -10.39 -5.50 -18.66
C ILE A 412 -11.38 -4.44 -18.16
N ASN A 413 -12.05 -3.75 -19.09
CA ASN A 413 -12.99 -2.69 -18.72
C ASN A 413 -14.26 -3.22 -18.06
N GLU A 414 -14.71 -4.43 -18.40
CA GLU A 414 -15.86 -5.09 -17.75
C GLU A 414 -15.55 -5.64 -16.36
N HIS A 415 -14.28 -5.78 -16.00
CA HIS A 415 -13.90 -6.26 -14.66
C HIS A 415 -14.24 -5.24 -13.57
N GLU A 416 -14.67 -5.73 -12.39
CA GLU A 416 -15.04 -4.87 -11.25
C GLU A 416 -13.86 -4.07 -10.64
N TYR A 417 -12.63 -4.55 -10.84
CA TYR A 417 -11.42 -3.90 -10.37
C TYR A 417 -10.73 -3.09 -11.48
N GLY A 418 -10.08 -2.01 -11.09
CA GLY A 418 -9.34 -1.13 -11.99
C GLY A 418 -8.07 -0.55 -11.33
N ASN A 419 -7.27 -1.41 -10.66
CA ASN A 419 -6.05 -0.95 -9.97
C ASN A 419 -4.91 -0.72 -10.96
N GLY A 420 -4.43 -1.77 -11.62
CA GLY A 420 -3.33 -1.70 -12.58
C GLY A 420 -3.53 -2.63 -13.77
N THR A 421 -2.90 -2.29 -14.89
CA THR A 421 -2.83 -3.12 -16.08
C THR A 421 -1.56 -2.82 -16.87
N SER A 422 -1.20 -3.73 -17.77
CA SER A 422 -0.04 -3.55 -18.64
C SER A 422 -0.31 -4.09 -20.04
N ILE A 423 0.32 -3.49 -21.06
CA ILE A 423 0.35 -4.01 -22.42
C ILE A 423 1.80 -4.22 -22.86
N PHE A 424 2.06 -5.36 -23.49
CA PHE A 424 3.32 -5.68 -24.17
C PHE A 424 3.10 -5.68 -25.67
N THR A 425 3.71 -4.72 -26.34
CA THR A 425 3.62 -4.51 -27.79
C THR A 425 4.83 -3.69 -28.30
N ARG A 426 5.13 -3.79 -29.57
CA ARG A 426 6.06 -2.89 -30.29
C ARG A 426 5.33 -1.85 -31.13
N ASP A 427 4.00 -1.91 -31.18
CA ASP A 427 3.15 -0.97 -31.90
C ASP A 427 2.82 0.23 -31.02
N GLY A 428 3.27 1.42 -31.42
CA GLY A 428 3.05 2.66 -30.68
C GLY A 428 1.59 3.13 -30.73
N ASP A 429 0.85 2.79 -31.77
CA ASP A 429 -0.58 3.12 -31.90
C ASP A 429 -1.41 2.26 -30.93
N ALA A 430 -1.21 0.94 -30.94
CA ALA A 430 -1.85 0.04 -29.99
C ALA A 430 -1.56 0.43 -28.53
N ALA A 431 -0.30 0.79 -28.21
CA ALA A 431 0.07 1.23 -26.86
C ALA A 431 -0.66 2.51 -26.43
N ARG A 432 -0.81 3.48 -27.34
CA ARG A 432 -1.50 4.75 -27.07
C ARG A 432 -3.01 4.55 -26.95
N GLU A 433 -3.61 3.80 -27.87
CA GLU A 433 -5.05 3.49 -27.84
C GLU A 433 -5.40 2.70 -26.57
N PHE A 434 -4.58 1.74 -26.17
CA PHE A 434 -4.75 1.05 -24.89
C PHE A 434 -4.79 2.03 -23.72
N ALA A 435 -3.77 2.90 -23.60
CA ALA A 435 -3.69 3.86 -22.51
C ALA A 435 -4.87 4.84 -22.45
N ASN A 436 -5.47 5.18 -23.64
CA ASN A 436 -6.58 6.11 -23.73
C ASN A 436 -7.95 5.47 -23.40
N HIS A 437 -8.13 4.18 -23.67
CA HIS A 437 -9.43 3.53 -23.59
C HIS A 437 -9.59 2.59 -22.39
N ILE A 438 -8.50 2.28 -21.69
CA ILE A 438 -8.55 1.38 -20.55
C ILE A 438 -9.04 2.09 -19.28
N GLU A 439 -10.01 1.50 -18.59
CA GLU A 439 -10.62 2.05 -17.37
C GLU A 439 -9.93 1.54 -16.10
N VAL A 440 -8.64 1.85 -15.97
CA VAL A 440 -7.76 1.40 -14.88
C VAL A 440 -6.91 2.57 -14.40
N GLY A 441 -6.62 2.64 -13.10
CA GLY A 441 -5.91 3.76 -12.51
C GLY A 441 -4.43 3.86 -12.87
N MET A 442 -3.75 2.74 -13.13
CA MET A 442 -2.32 2.70 -13.46
C MET A 442 -2.06 1.80 -14.66
N VAL A 443 -1.41 2.34 -15.69
CA VAL A 443 -1.18 1.66 -16.97
C VAL A 443 0.30 1.57 -17.27
N GLY A 444 0.78 0.36 -17.58
CA GLY A 444 2.14 0.09 -18.03
C GLY A 444 2.20 -0.21 -19.52
N VAL A 445 3.19 0.37 -20.21
CA VAL A 445 3.52 0.00 -21.60
C VAL A 445 4.90 -0.65 -21.55
N ASN A 446 4.95 -1.96 -21.80
CA ASN A 446 6.15 -2.79 -21.64
C ASN A 446 6.79 -2.72 -20.23
N VAL A 447 5.96 -2.40 -19.23
CA VAL A 447 6.28 -2.38 -17.80
C VAL A 447 5.22 -3.20 -17.07
N PRO A 448 5.57 -4.36 -16.49
CA PRO A 448 4.56 -5.30 -15.96
C PRO A 448 3.83 -4.77 -14.71
N ILE A 449 4.54 -4.05 -13.86
CA ILE A 449 4.02 -3.50 -12.60
C ILE A 449 4.20 -1.98 -12.61
N PRO A 450 3.21 -1.20 -13.10
CA PRO A 450 3.34 0.24 -13.30
C PRO A 450 3.13 1.04 -12.01
N VAL A 451 3.78 0.66 -10.90
CA VAL A 451 3.75 1.44 -9.66
C VAL A 451 4.45 2.77 -9.89
N PRO A 452 3.76 3.91 -9.75
CA PRO A 452 4.35 5.20 -10.03
C PRO A 452 5.42 5.57 -8.99
N LEU A 453 6.38 6.40 -9.43
CA LEU A 453 7.34 7.02 -8.52
C LEU A 453 6.64 7.99 -7.56
N ALA A 454 7.27 8.29 -6.41
CA ALA A 454 6.65 9.01 -5.29
C ALA A 454 6.08 10.42 -5.61
N PHE A 455 6.51 11.04 -6.71
CA PHE A 455 5.98 12.34 -7.16
C PHE A 455 4.78 12.24 -8.12
N HIS A 456 4.40 11.02 -8.54
CA HIS A 456 3.10 10.66 -9.09
C HIS A 456 2.29 9.91 -8.04
N SER A 457 0.98 9.81 -8.19
CA SER A 457 0.13 9.19 -7.17
C SER A 457 -0.26 7.77 -7.55
N PHE A 458 -0.26 6.88 -6.56
CA PHE A 458 -0.78 5.53 -6.66
C PHE A 458 -2.28 5.55 -6.37
N GLY A 459 -3.09 5.01 -7.26
CA GLY A 459 -4.52 4.93 -7.05
C GLY A 459 -5.19 4.02 -8.08
N GLY A 460 -6.35 3.50 -7.70
CA GLY A 460 -7.18 2.64 -8.54
C GLY A 460 -8.44 3.36 -9.02
N TRP A 461 -9.13 2.71 -9.94
CA TRP A 461 -10.48 3.05 -10.35
C TRP A 461 -11.44 1.95 -9.87
N LYS A 462 -12.73 2.13 -10.11
CA LYS A 462 -13.78 1.17 -9.79
C LYS A 462 -13.68 0.73 -8.31
N ARG A 463 -13.82 -0.57 -8.02
CA ARG A 463 -13.75 -1.09 -6.64
C ARG A 463 -12.34 -1.26 -6.08
N SER A 464 -11.31 -0.85 -6.83
CA SER A 464 -9.94 -0.81 -6.31
C SER A 464 -9.61 0.44 -5.49
N LEU A 465 -10.46 1.48 -5.52
CA LEU A 465 -10.34 2.68 -4.70
C LEU A 465 -11.71 3.19 -4.28
N PHE A 466 -11.92 3.34 -2.97
CA PHE A 466 -13.04 4.03 -2.37
C PHE A 466 -12.57 5.37 -1.82
N GLY A 467 -13.24 6.44 -2.23
CA GLY A 467 -12.81 7.82 -2.04
C GLY A 467 -12.22 8.39 -3.34
N ASP A 468 -11.91 9.68 -3.32
CA ASP A 468 -11.59 10.46 -4.52
C ASP A 468 -10.08 10.73 -4.68
N MET A 469 -9.31 10.58 -3.60
CA MET A 469 -7.88 10.91 -3.59
C MET A 469 -7.01 9.66 -3.58
N SER A 470 -6.05 9.64 -4.51
CA SER A 470 -4.99 8.63 -4.54
C SER A 470 -4.01 8.80 -3.39
N ILE A 471 -3.24 7.75 -3.08
CA ILE A 471 -2.24 7.77 -2.03
C ILE A 471 -0.92 8.40 -2.54
N TYR A 472 -0.15 8.99 -1.69
CA TYR A 472 1.10 9.73 -1.90
C TYR A 472 1.13 10.73 -3.09
N GLY A 473 2.30 11.25 -3.46
CA GLY A 473 2.44 12.34 -4.42
C GLY A 473 1.70 13.61 -3.98
N MET A 474 1.34 14.45 -4.93
CA MET A 474 0.58 15.68 -4.62
C MET A 474 -0.83 15.40 -4.10
N GLU A 475 -1.44 14.29 -4.50
CA GLU A 475 -2.73 13.87 -3.96
C GLU A 475 -2.62 13.54 -2.46
N GLY A 476 -1.52 12.90 -2.03
CA GLY A 476 -1.24 12.69 -0.61
C GLY A 476 -1.09 14.00 0.16
N VAL A 477 -0.41 15.02 -0.41
CA VAL A 477 -0.32 16.34 0.21
C VAL A 477 -1.70 17.00 0.32
N ARG A 478 -2.55 16.88 -0.70
CA ARG A 478 -3.93 17.38 -0.69
C ARG A 478 -4.78 16.64 0.32
N PHE A 479 -4.62 15.31 0.40
CA PHE A 479 -5.33 14.45 1.35
C PHE A 479 -5.06 14.85 2.80
N TYR A 480 -3.82 15.14 3.16
CA TYR A 480 -3.42 15.47 4.53
C TYR A 480 -3.49 16.97 4.85
N THR A 481 -4.01 17.80 3.94
CA THR A 481 -4.16 19.24 4.17
C THR A 481 -5.55 19.75 3.82
N ARG A 482 -5.95 20.85 4.47
CA ARG A 482 -7.14 21.63 4.13
C ARG A 482 -6.71 22.98 3.58
N LEU A 483 -7.35 23.41 2.51
CA LEU A 483 -7.14 24.74 1.95
C LEU A 483 -7.97 25.75 2.74
N LYS A 484 -7.33 26.86 3.13
CA LYS A 484 -7.98 28.02 3.71
C LYS A 484 -7.72 29.22 2.81
N THR A 485 -8.75 29.93 2.40
CA THR A 485 -8.65 31.15 1.64
C THR A 485 -8.82 32.35 2.58
N VAL A 486 -7.96 33.34 2.44
CA VAL A 486 -8.00 34.58 3.19
C VAL A 486 -8.15 35.75 2.19
N THR A 487 -9.17 36.54 2.38
CA THR A 487 -9.39 37.77 1.63
C THR A 487 -9.13 38.95 2.54
N SER A 488 -8.23 39.84 2.15
CA SER A 488 -7.79 41.00 2.95
C SER A 488 -8.05 42.28 2.23
N ARG A 489 -8.75 43.20 2.87
CA ARG A 489 -8.82 44.58 2.43
C ARG A 489 -7.81 45.40 3.22
N TRP A 490 -6.89 46.05 2.52
CA TRP A 490 -5.87 46.87 3.14
C TRP A 490 -6.45 48.24 3.47
N PRO A 491 -6.33 48.69 4.74
CA PRO A 491 -6.78 50.02 5.12
C PRO A 491 -6.06 51.08 4.30
N THR A 492 -6.79 52.04 3.78
CA THR A 492 -6.23 53.18 3.05
C THR A 492 -5.68 54.28 3.98
N GLY A 493 -5.71 53.98 5.27
CA GLY A 493 -5.18 54.88 6.32
C GLY A 493 -5.87 56.25 6.32
N ILE A 494 -5.08 57.29 6.46
CA ILE A 494 -5.54 58.68 6.57
C ILE A 494 -6.20 59.22 5.28
N ARG A 495 -6.21 58.46 4.16
CA ARG A 495 -6.61 58.96 2.85
C ARG A 495 -8.09 58.78 2.49
N SER A 496 -8.87 58.01 3.23
CA SER A 496 -10.27 57.74 2.85
C SER A 496 -11.20 57.65 4.06
N GLY A 497 -12.45 58.06 3.83
CA GLY A 497 -13.57 57.88 4.77
C GLY A 497 -14.07 56.43 4.82
N ALA A 498 -15.14 56.18 5.57
CA ALA A 498 -15.78 54.86 5.65
C ALA A 498 -16.32 54.43 4.28
N ASP A 499 -15.95 53.19 3.88
CA ASP A 499 -16.49 52.53 2.68
C ASP A 499 -17.47 51.45 3.12
N PHE A 500 -18.72 51.56 2.72
CA PHE A 500 -19.80 50.63 3.04
C PHE A 500 -20.14 49.69 1.87
N SER A 501 -19.37 49.76 0.77
CA SER A 501 -19.62 48.89 -0.38
C SER A 501 -19.01 47.49 -0.20
N MET A 502 -19.73 46.45 -0.65
CA MET A 502 -19.12 45.15 -0.80
C MET A 502 -18.07 45.18 -1.94
N PRO A 503 -16.90 44.54 -1.78
CA PRO A 503 -15.96 44.42 -2.87
C PRO A 503 -16.61 43.70 -4.05
N THR A 504 -16.77 44.40 -5.15
CA THR A 504 -17.17 43.81 -6.43
C THR A 504 -15.98 43.72 -7.33
N MET A 505 -15.93 42.63 -8.13
CA MET A 505 -14.88 42.41 -9.14
C MET A 505 -14.94 43.49 -10.23
#